data_5714e6edbe6c356704b5f7911e47c858
#
_entry.id   5714e6edbe6c356704b5f7911e47c858
#
_cell.length_a   1.000
_cell.length_b   1.000
_cell.length_c   1.000
_cell.angle_alpha   90.00
_cell.angle_beta   90.00
_cell.angle_gamma   90.00
#
_symmetry.space_group_name_H-M   'P 1'
#
loop_
_entity.id
_entity.type
_entity.pdbx_description
1 polymer ?
#
loop_
_entity_poly.entity_id
_entity_poly.type
_entity_poly.pdbx_seq_one_letter_code
_entity_poly.pdbx_strand_id
1 'polypeptide(L)'
;MTEEKPTTAAQKAATAERRAAQTMDLGGHKVTLCIAVVAYILYLVLPYAGPSHGWEALTFGTTSSGVRISLMETVSAWLALLGLGVLTPVTLFTRRATPGLLAWMLVTVSFFANLWGFWFRGSTADGASLGMWVGMLATFLAFLAYSTVALRRSPEQKAAEARVRATAGQLDEVGEFQSRIDAVPQHEPLEDNRRKQAAERHRAQRGGDVGDHLRPPVRPAPASGSMPSTRAYDGVGPGQQRSSRWAR
;
A
#
# COMPACT_ATOMS: atom_id res chain seq x y z
N MET A 1 -46.82 -20.25 -13.68
CA MET A 1 -45.48 -20.38 -13.07
C MET A 1 -44.74 -19.10 -13.40
N THR A 2 -44.75 -18.17 -12.46
CA THR A 2 -44.07 -16.87 -12.60
C THR A 2 -42.58 -17.10 -12.37
N GLU A 3 -41.79 -16.91 -13.42
CA GLU A 3 -40.33 -16.80 -13.32
C GLU A 3 -40.00 -15.67 -12.33
N GLU A 4 -39.71 -16.04 -11.11
CA GLU A 4 -39.20 -15.12 -10.12
C GLU A 4 -37.82 -14.68 -10.59
N LYS A 5 -37.75 -13.44 -11.08
CA LYS A 5 -36.59 -12.83 -11.70
C LYS A 5 -35.32 -13.12 -10.90
N PRO A 6 -34.28 -13.71 -11.48
CA PRO A 6 -32.97 -13.93 -10.85
C PRO A 6 -32.34 -12.63 -10.30
N THR A 7 -32.80 -11.47 -10.80
CA THR A 7 -32.44 -10.13 -10.35
C THR A 7 -32.66 -9.90 -8.85
N THR A 8 -33.64 -10.53 -8.20
CA THR A 8 -33.93 -10.28 -6.77
C THR A 8 -32.92 -10.94 -5.83
N ALA A 9 -32.41 -12.11 -6.15
CA ALA A 9 -31.41 -12.79 -5.32
C ALA A 9 -30.05 -12.08 -5.40
N ALA A 10 -29.60 -11.72 -6.60
CA ALA A 10 -28.39 -10.95 -6.81
C ALA A 10 -28.46 -9.56 -6.18
N GLN A 11 -29.59 -8.88 -6.29
CA GLN A 11 -29.81 -7.58 -5.64
C GLN A 11 -29.81 -7.70 -4.11
N LYS A 12 -30.44 -8.73 -3.54
CA LYS A 12 -30.37 -9.00 -2.10
C LYS A 12 -28.95 -9.29 -1.63
N ALA A 13 -28.18 -10.07 -2.38
CA ALA A 13 -26.79 -10.35 -2.08
C ALA A 13 -25.92 -9.08 -2.13
N ALA A 14 -26.08 -8.25 -3.18
CA ALA A 14 -25.37 -6.98 -3.31
C ALA A 14 -25.73 -5.97 -2.21
N THR A 15 -27.00 -5.92 -1.78
CA THR A 15 -27.40 -5.06 -0.66
C THR A 15 -26.87 -5.57 0.68
N ALA A 16 -26.79 -6.88 0.89
CA ALA A 16 -26.19 -7.47 2.07
C ALA A 16 -24.67 -7.18 2.14
N GLU A 17 -23.97 -7.27 1.01
CA GLU A 17 -22.56 -6.91 0.91
C GLU A 17 -22.32 -5.43 1.24
N ARG A 18 -23.12 -4.52 0.67
CA ARG A 18 -23.03 -3.09 0.97
C ARG A 18 -23.27 -2.80 2.46
N ARG A 19 -24.23 -3.47 3.09
CA ARG A 19 -24.47 -3.33 4.53
C ARG A 19 -23.31 -3.87 5.36
N ALA A 20 -22.74 -5.01 4.99
CA ALA A 20 -21.56 -5.56 5.65
C ALA A 20 -20.34 -4.64 5.51
N ALA A 21 -20.18 -3.97 4.36
CA ALA A 21 -19.12 -2.99 4.13
C ALA A 21 -19.31 -1.68 4.93
N GLN A 22 -20.54 -1.34 5.35
CA GLN A 22 -20.83 -0.15 6.14
C GLN A 22 -20.52 -0.32 7.64
N THR A 23 -20.33 -1.56 8.11
CA THR A 23 -19.99 -1.85 9.51
C THR A 23 -18.52 -2.14 9.66
N MET A 24 -17.91 -1.57 10.71
CA MET A 24 -16.52 -1.80 11.05
C MET A 24 -16.44 -2.77 12.23
N ASP A 25 -15.86 -3.94 11.98
CA ASP A 25 -15.60 -4.87 13.08
C ASP A 25 -14.31 -4.44 13.81
N LEU A 26 -14.52 -3.78 14.93
CA LEU A 26 -13.42 -3.33 15.80
C LEU A 26 -12.78 -4.47 16.60
N GLY A 27 -13.43 -5.65 16.65
CA GLY A 27 -12.90 -6.85 17.32
C GLY A 27 -12.25 -6.58 18.67
N GLY A 28 -11.05 -7.11 18.86
CA GLY A 28 -10.24 -6.89 20.08
C GLY A 28 -9.65 -5.49 20.22
N HIS A 29 -9.69 -4.64 19.15
CA HIS A 29 -9.09 -3.31 19.18
C HIS A 29 -9.92 -2.23 19.87
N LYS A 30 -11.15 -2.55 20.30
CA LYS A 30 -12.01 -1.63 21.08
C LYS A 30 -11.32 -1.16 22.36
N VAL A 31 -10.70 -2.08 23.07
CA VAL A 31 -9.98 -1.77 24.32
C VAL A 31 -8.80 -0.83 24.02
N THR A 32 -8.03 -1.10 22.98
CA THR A 32 -6.90 -0.25 22.57
C THR A 32 -7.37 1.16 22.19
N LEU A 33 -8.48 1.28 21.46
CA LEU A 33 -9.06 2.58 21.12
C LEU A 33 -9.60 3.31 22.33
N CYS A 34 -10.24 2.63 23.29
CA CYS A 34 -10.66 3.23 24.55
C CYS A 34 -9.44 3.75 25.34
N ILE A 35 -8.36 2.97 25.45
CA ILE A 35 -7.12 3.38 26.09
C ILE A 35 -6.54 4.61 25.38
N ALA A 36 -6.53 4.63 24.04
CA ALA A 36 -6.05 5.78 23.27
C ALA A 36 -6.88 7.04 23.53
N VAL A 37 -8.21 6.93 23.62
CA VAL A 37 -9.09 8.07 23.97
C VAL A 37 -8.80 8.57 25.40
N VAL A 38 -8.66 7.68 26.37
CA VAL A 38 -8.32 8.05 27.75
C VAL A 38 -6.94 8.71 27.81
N ALA A 39 -5.95 8.16 27.12
CA ALA A 39 -4.62 8.77 27.03
C ALA A 39 -4.67 10.13 26.36
N TYR A 40 -5.53 10.33 25.36
CA TYR A 40 -5.73 11.63 24.72
C TYR A 40 -6.34 12.66 25.69
N ILE A 41 -7.34 12.27 26.48
CA ILE A 41 -7.91 13.15 27.52
C ILE A 41 -6.83 13.52 28.54
N LEU A 42 -6.02 12.56 28.94
CA LEU A 42 -4.92 12.79 29.86
C LEU A 42 -3.89 13.76 29.27
N TYR A 43 -3.56 13.61 27.97
CA TYR A 43 -2.70 14.55 27.23
C TYR A 43 -3.21 15.99 27.34
N LEU A 44 -4.51 16.23 27.20
CA LEU A 44 -5.07 17.59 27.26
C LEU A 44 -4.82 18.28 28.62
N VAL A 45 -4.78 17.52 29.70
CA VAL A 45 -4.63 18.03 31.07
C VAL A 45 -3.17 18.12 31.51
N LEU A 46 -2.31 17.23 30.95
CA LEU A 46 -0.90 17.16 31.35
C LEU A 46 -0.08 18.33 30.77
N PRO A 47 1.06 18.67 31.40
CA PRO A 47 2.03 19.60 30.83
C PRO A 47 2.53 19.12 29.49
N TYR A 48 2.32 19.91 28.43
CA TYR A 48 2.71 19.60 27.06
C TYR A 48 4.16 20.01 26.79
N ALA A 49 4.49 21.25 27.11
CA ALA A 49 5.81 21.82 26.93
C ALA A 49 6.06 22.88 27.99
N GLY A 50 7.11 22.74 28.81
CA GLY A 50 7.31 23.58 29.97
C GLY A 50 6.07 23.60 30.85
N PRO A 51 5.57 24.77 31.26
CA PRO A 51 4.35 24.89 32.08
C PRO A 51 3.04 24.84 31.29
N SER A 52 3.08 24.83 29.93
CA SER A 52 1.87 24.82 29.11
C SER A 52 1.18 23.46 29.09
N HIS A 53 -0.15 23.43 29.09
CA HIS A 53 -0.96 22.23 29.05
C HIS A 53 -1.27 21.79 27.61
N GLY A 54 -1.64 20.52 27.41
CA GLY A 54 -1.94 19.98 26.10
C GLY A 54 -3.08 20.67 25.37
N TRP A 55 -4.11 21.16 26.06
CA TRP A 55 -5.20 21.92 25.43
C TRP A 55 -4.74 23.26 24.85
N GLU A 56 -3.66 23.86 25.38
CA GLU A 56 -3.10 25.10 24.83
C GLU A 56 -2.43 24.88 23.46
N ALA A 57 -2.07 23.64 23.12
CA ALA A 57 -1.56 23.30 21.79
C ALA A 57 -2.62 23.50 20.68
N LEU A 58 -3.91 23.58 21.02
CA LEU A 58 -4.97 23.96 20.08
C LEU A 58 -4.93 25.44 19.69
N THR A 59 -4.23 26.26 20.46
CA THR A 59 -4.06 27.68 20.17
C THR A 59 -2.75 27.89 19.44
N PHE A 60 -2.82 28.60 18.29
CA PHE A 60 -1.62 28.94 17.52
C PHE A 60 -0.89 30.14 18.12
N GLY A 61 0.42 30.05 18.21
CA GLY A 61 1.24 31.17 18.64
C GLY A 61 1.87 30.97 20.00
N THR A 62 1.76 31.98 20.86
CA THR A 62 2.34 31.93 22.22
C THR A 62 1.25 31.63 23.25
N THR A 63 1.48 30.61 24.08
CA THR A 63 0.57 30.25 25.19
C THR A 63 0.56 31.29 26.28
N SER A 64 -0.41 31.19 27.19
CA SER A 64 -0.49 32.02 28.40
C SER A 64 0.78 31.95 29.28
N SER A 65 1.47 30.81 29.20
CA SER A 65 2.73 30.52 29.91
C SER A 65 3.98 31.03 29.19
N GLY A 66 3.83 31.69 28.02
CA GLY A 66 4.93 32.21 27.22
C GLY A 66 5.62 31.17 26.28
N VAL A 67 5.16 29.94 26.29
CA VAL A 67 5.69 28.89 25.41
C VAL A 67 5.18 29.06 23.96
N ARG A 68 6.05 29.03 23.00
CA ARG A 68 5.69 29.15 21.58
C ARG A 68 5.25 27.80 20.99
N ILE A 69 4.04 27.76 20.48
CA ILE A 69 3.48 26.58 19.79
C ILE A 69 3.64 26.75 18.27
N SER A 70 4.23 25.75 17.63
CA SER A 70 4.42 25.77 16.18
C SER A 70 3.12 25.41 15.44
N LEU A 71 3.04 25.79 14.16
CA LEU A 71 1.90 25.46 13.31
C LEU A 71 1.65 23.95 13.26
N MET A 72 2.71 23.13 13.14
CA MET A 72 2.59 21.68 13.07
C MET A 72 2.03 21.06 14.35
N GLU A 73 2.41 21.58 15.49
CA GLU A 73 1.86 21.15 16.79
C GLU A 73 0.38 21.50 16.89
N THR A 74 -0.02 22.70 16.48
CA THR A 74 -1.43 23.12 16.46
C THR A 74 -2.24 22.26 15.49
N VAL A 75 -1.75 22.03 14.28
CA VAL A 75 -2.41 21.17 13.29
C VAL A 75 -2.56 19.74 13.83
N SER A 76 -1.50 19.17 14.43
CA SER A 76 -1.58 17.83 15.02
C SER A 76 -2.59 17.75 16.15
N ALA A 77 -2.66 18.79 17.02
CA ALA A 77 -3.61 18.87 18.11
C ALA A 77 -5.07 18.92 17.62
N TRP A 78 -5.37 19.70 16.58
CA TRP A 78 -6.70 19.76 15.98
C TRP A 78 -7.08 18.44 15.29
N LEU A 79 -6.16 17.82 14.56
CA LEU A 79 -6.40 16.52 13.93
C LEU A 79 -6.62 15.42 14.98
N ALA A 80 -5.87 15.45 16.09
CA ALA A 80 -6.07 14.54 17.21
C ALA A 80 -7.43 14.79 17.89
N LEU A 81 -7.82 16.04 18.09
CA LEU A 81 -9.12 16.37 18.66
C LEU A 81 -10.26 15.82 17.82
N LEU A 82 -10.24 16.04 16.51
CA LEU A 82 -11.27 15.55 15.61
C LEU A 82 -11.22 14.02 15.46
N GLY A 83 -10.01 13.45 15.28
CA GLY A 83 -9.82 12.02 15.09
C GLY A 83 -10.05 11.20 16.35
N LEU A 84 -9.30 11.49 17.42
CA LEU A 84 -9.37 10.75 18.68
C LEU A 84 -10.47 11.26 19.60
N GLY A 85 -10.62 12.57 19.72
CA GLY A 85 -11.58 13.19 20.67
C GLY A 85 -13.03 13.07 20.22
N VAL A 86 -13.31 13.15 18.92
CA VAL A 86 -14.69 13.15 18.37
C VAL A 86 -15.00 11.88 17.61
N LEU A 87 -14.28 11.60 16.51
CA LEU A 87 -14.64 10.51 15.60
C LEU A 87 -14.41 9.13 16.20
N THR A 88 -13.39 8.95 17.05
CA THR A 88 -13.15 7.65 17.69
C THR A 88 -14.28 7.25 18.65
N PRO A 89 -14.75 8.10 19.59
CA PRO A 89 -15.94 7.80 20.37
C PRO A 89 -17.17 7.51 19.50
N VAL A 90 -17.43 8.34 18.47
CA VAL A 90 -18.53 8.11 17.55
C VAL A 90 -18.42 6.73 16.87
N THR A 91 -17.22 6.33 16.44
CA THR A 91 -16.97 5.02 15.83
C THR A 91 -17.21 3.88 16.81
N LEU A 92 -16.75 4.02 18.06
CA LEU A 92 -16.94 3.02 19.12
C LEU A 92 -18.42 2.77 19.42
N PHE A 93 -19.24 3.84 19.42
CA PHE A 93 -20.68 3.74 19.67
C PHE A 93 -21.46 3.26 18.45
N THR A 94 -21.21 3.83 17.27
CA THR A 94 -22.01 3.54 16.07
C THR A 94 -21.52 2.33 15.29
N ARG A 95 -20.25 1.93 15.45
CA ARG A 95 -19.58 0.87 14.67
C ARG A 95 -19.69 1.04 13.15
N ARG A 96 -19.88 2.28 12.70
CA ARG A 96 -19.95 2.59 11.27
C ARG A 96 -18.56 2.72 10.67
N ALA A 97 -18.38 2.20 9.46
CA ALA A 97 -17.09 2.23 8.77
C ALA A 97 -16.68 3.67 8.37
N THR A 98 -17.64 4.50 7.95
CA THR A 98 -17.34 5.87 7.50
C THR A 98 -16.64 6.74 8.56
N PRO A 99 -17.19 6.93 9.79
CA PRO A 99 -16.50 7.70 10.81
C PRO A 99 -15.19 7.03 11.23
N GLY A 100 -15.12 5.69 11.20
CA GLY A 100 -13.89 4.96 11.53
C GLY A 100 -12.75 5.20 10.52
N LEU A 101 -13.05 5.23 9.22
CA LEU A 101 -12.08 5.55 8.18
C LEU A 101 -11.61 7.00 8.26
N LEU A 102 -12.53 7.94 8.51
CA LEU A 102 -12.16 9.34 8.72
C LEU A 102 -11.29 9.51 9.98
N ALA A 103 -11.65 8.84 11.08
CA ALA A 103 -10.84 8.83 12.29
C ALA A 103 -9.44 8.29 12.01
N TRP A 104 -9.33 7.18 11.29
CA TRP A 104 -8.05 6.60 10.89
C TRP A 104 -7.19 7.60 10.09
N MET A 105 -7.75 8.27 9.09
CA MET A 105 -7.02 9.25 8.28
C MET A 105 -6.52 10.42 9.14
N LEU A 106 -7.40 10.99 9.96
CA LEU A 106 -7.04 12.14 10.81
C LEU A 106 -6.00 11.77 11.86
N VAL A 107 -6.15 10.62 12.52
CA VAL A 107 -5.21 10.13 13.54
C VAL A 107 -3.85 9.82 12.90
N THR A 108 -3.84 9.24 11.69
CA THR A 108 -2.59 8.96 10.97
C THR A 108 -1.82 10.24 10.68
N VAL A 109 -2.49 11.24 10.10
CA VAL A 109 -1.84 12.54 9.82
C VAL A 109 -1.42 13.23 11.11
N SER A 110 -2.27 13.18 12.15
CA SER A 110 -1.95 13.74 13.46
C SER A 110 -0.71 13.10 14.08
N PHE A 111 -0.58 11.77 14.01
CA PHE A 111 0.59 11.06 14.54
C PHE A 111 1.88 11.53 13.87
N PHE A 112 1.92 11.60 12.55
CA PHE A 112 3.12 12.06 11.83
C PHE A 112 3.41 13.54 12.06
N ALA A 113 2.38 14.39 12.14
CA ALA A 113 2.54 15.80 12.46
C ALA A 113 3.06 16.01 13.91
N ASN A 114 2.59 15.18 14.86
CA ASN A 114 3.05 15.19 16.24
C ASN A 114 4.51 14.73 16.35
N LEU A 115 4.89 13.68 15.60
CA LEU A 115 6.28 13.22 15.53
C LEU A 115 7.20 14.31 14.97
N TRP A 116 6.74 15.05 13.96
CA TRP A 116 7.45 16.20 13.41
C TRP A 116 7.58 17.33 14.43
N GLY A 117 6.49 17.69 15.12
CA GLY A 117 6.48 18.67 16.21
C GLY A 117 7.44 18.30 17.35
N PHE A 118 7.45 17.03 17.73
CA PHE A 118 8.37 16.49 18.74
C PHE A 118 9.84 16.70 18.35
N TRP A 119 10.18 16.42 17.08
CA TRP A 119 11.53 16.62 16.57
C TRP A 119 11.97 18.08 16.67
N PHE A 120 11.09 18.99 16.26
CA PHE A 120 11.37 20.44 16.37
C PHE A 120 11.53 20.90 17.81
N ARG A 121 10.71 20.38 18.72
CA ARG A 121 10.74 20.79 20.12
C ARG A 121 12.02 20.35 20.85
N GLY A 122 12.64 19.26 20.42
CA GLY A 122 13.95 18.85 20.94
C GLY A 122 15.06 19.87 20.76
N SER A 123 14.85 20.89 19.89
CA SER A 123 15.79 21.98 19.62
C SER A 123 15.42 23.29 20.34
N THR A 124 14.34 23.31 21.13
CA THR A 124 13.85 24.51 21.84
C THR A 124 14.18 24.45 23.34
N ALA A 125 14.23 25.61 23.98
CA ALA A 125 14.47 25.70 25.41
C ALA A 125 13.35 25.03 26.23
N ASP A 126 12.10 25.10 25.73
CA ASP A 126 10.93 24.46 26.34
C ASP A 126 10.77 23.05 25.78
N GLY A 127 11.54 22.10 26.26
CA GLY A 127 11.54 20.72 25.79
C GLY A 127 10.19 20.02 25.90
N ALA A 128 10.10 18.83 25.32
CA ALA A 128 8.92 17.99 25.40
C ALA A 128 8.66 17.53 26.83
N SER A 129 7.46 17.82 27.36
CA SER A 129 7.02 17.39 28.67
C SER A 129 6.19 16.11 28.61
N LEU A 130 5.79 15.57 29.77
CA LEU A 130 5.08 14.27 29.85
C LEU A 130 3.81 14.22 28.98
N GLY A 131 3.05 15.31 28.90
CA GLY A 131 1.83 15.39 28.09
C GLY A 131 2.10 15.12 26.62
N MET A 132 3.20 15.65 26.06
CA MET A 132 3.56 15.39 24.66
C MET A 132 3.84 13.91 24.39
N TRP A 133 4.52 13.22 25.30
CA TRP A 133 4.76 11.78 25.21
C TRP A 133 3.47 10.97 25.26
N VAL A 134 2.57 11.34 26.20
CA VAL A 134 1.25 10.70 26.31
C VAL A 134 0.39 10.94 25.07
N GLY A 135 0.41 12.15 24.50
CA GLY A 135 -0.29 12.48 23.25
C GLY A 135 0.25 11.70 22.06
N MET A 136 1.58 11.57 21.96
CA MET A 136 2.22 10.76 20.93
C MET A 136 1.86 9.28 21.07
N LEU A 137 1.87 8.74 22.28
CA LEU A 137 1.46 7.36 22.55
C LEU A 137 -0.03 7.15 22.22
N ALA A 138 -0.91 8.08 22.57
CA ALA A 138 -2.33 8.01 22.28
C ALA A 138 -2.60 7.94 20.75
N THR A 139 -1.98 8.85 19.99
CA THR A 139 -2.12 8.86 18.54
C THR A 139 -1.49 7.63 17.89
N PHE A 140 -0.37 7.13 18.38
CA PHE A 140 0.28 5.91 17.92
C PHE A 140 -0.57 4.67 18.14
N LEU A 141 -1.12 4.49 19.36
CA LEU A 141 -2.01 3.35 19.67
C LEU A 141 -3.25 3.34 18.78
N ALA A 142 -3.86 4.53 18.57
CA ALA A 142 -5.02 4.64 17.71
C ALA A 142 -4.65 4.40 16.22
N PHE A 143 -3.51 4.91 15.75
CA PHE A 143 -2.99 4.63 14.42
C PHE A 143 -2.82 3.13 14.18
N LEU A 144 -2.16 2.41 15.10
CA LEU A 144 -1.98 0.96 14.99
C LEU A 144 -3.32 0.21 15.02
N ALA A 145 -4.21 0.56 15.96
CA ALA A 145 -5.51 -0.07 16.09
C ALA A 145 -6.34 0.09 14.81
N TYR A 146 -6.45 1.30 14.30
CA TYR A 146 -7.19 1.57 13.06
C TYR A 146 -6.53 0.94 11.83
N SER A 147 -5.20 0.98 11.71
CA SER A 147 -4.48 0.36 10.59
C SER A 147 -4.71 -1.15 10.55
N THR A 148 -4.67 -1.83 11.69
CA THR A 148 -4.96 -3.26 11.74
C THR A 148 -6.41 -3.57 11.40
N VAL A 149 -7.37 -2.75 11.83
CA VAL A 149 -8.79 -2.91 11.50
C VAL A 149 -9.06 -2.61 10.03
N ALA A 150 -8.49 -1.53 9.48
CA ALA A 150 -8.69 -1.12 8.09
C ALA A 150 -8.08 -2.12 7.09
N LEU A 151 -6.95 -2.73 7.44
CA LEU A 151 -6.28 -3.72 6.59
C LEU A 151 -6.86 -5.12 6.70
N ARG A 152 -7.62 -5.42 7.76
CA ARG A 152 -8.28 -6.72 7.93
C ARG A 152 -9.68 -6.68 7.35
N ARG A 153 -9.95 -7.53 6.35
CA ARG A 153 -11.32 -7.77 5.90
C ARG A 153 -12.06 -8.55 6.98
N SER A 154 -13.24 -8.06 7.37
CA SER A 154 -14.07 -8.76 8.36
C SER A 154 -14.49 -10.13 7.82
N PRO A 155 -14.70 -11.13 8.71
CA PRO A 155 -15.21 -12.44 8.30
C PRO A 155 -16.58 -12.32 7.62
N GLU A 156 -17.40 -11.36 8.02
CA GLU A 156 -18.71 -11.09 7.40
C GLU A 156 -18.57 -10.58 5.96
N GLN A 157 -17.59 -9.69 5.69
CA GLN A 157 -17.29 -9.24 4.33
C GLN A 157 -16.83 -10.39 3.44
N LYS A 158 -15.94 -11.26 3.95
CA LYS A 158 -15.49 -12.46 3.22
C LYS A 158 -16.65 -13.42 2.91
N ALA A 159 -17.54 -13.62 3.88
CA ALA A 159 -18.73 -14.46 3.71
C ALA A 159 -19.72 -13.83 2.70
N ALA A 160 -19.91 -12.51 2.73
CA ALA A 160 -20.74 -11.80 1.77
C ALA A 160 -20.17 -11.86 0.36
N GLU A 161 -18.86 -11.62 0.18
CA GLU A 161 -18.17 -11.80 -1.10
C GLU A 161 -18.30 -13.23 -1.64
N ALA A 162 -18.15 -14.24 -0.79
CA ALA A 162 -18.31 -15.64 -1.20
C ALA A 162 -19.74 -15.94 -1.68
N ARG A 163 -20.75 -15.38 -1.02
CA ARG A 163 -22.16 -15.51 -1.46
C ARG A 163 -22.41 -14.82 -2.79
N VAL A 164 -21.89 -13.59 -2.98
CA VAL A 164 -22.00 -12.88 -4.26
C VAL A 164 -21.34 -13.66 -5.39
N ARG A 165 -20.15 -14.22 -5.16
CA ARG A 165 -19.48 -15.05 -6.16
C ARG A 165 -20.26 -16.30 -6.50
N ALA A 166 -20.82 -16.99 -5.50
CA ALA A 166 -21.64 -18.18 -5.72
C ALA A 166 -22.92 -17.87 -6.51
N THR A 167 -23.53 -16.70 -6.27
CA THR A 167 -24.73 -16.26 -6.97
C THR A 167 -24.40 -15.71 -8.37
N ALA A 168 -23.28 -15.01 -8.55
CA ALA A 168 -22.83 -14.52 -9.84
C ALA A 168 -22.49 -15.67 -10.81
N GLY A 169 -21.85 -16.74 -10.31
CA GLY A 169 -21.55 -17.92 -11.11
C GLY A 169 -22.81 -18.69 -11.60
N GLN A 170 -23.97 -18.46 -10.97
CA GLN A 170 -25.24 -19.04 -11.44
C GLN A 170 -25.99 -18.16 -12.46
N LEU A 171 -25.60 -16.90 -12.60
CA LEU A 171 -26.34 -15.88 -13.38
C LEU A 171 -25.60 -15.40 -14.63
N ASP A 172 -24.37 -15.80 -14.80
CA ASP A 172 -23.54 -15.32 -15.90
C ASP A 172 -23.28 -16.46 -16.92
N GLU A 173 -23.94 -16.37 -18.08
CA GLU A 173 -23.68 -17.27 -19.23
C GLU A 173 -22.17 -17.30 -19.57
N VAL A 174 -21.48 -16.18 -19.36
CA VAL A 174 -20.03 -16.07 -19.59
C VAL A 174 -19.26 -16.89 -18.53
N GLY A 175 -19.70 -16.85 -17.27
CA GLY A 175 -19.13 -17.67 -16.19
C GLY A 175 -19.39 -19.16 -16.39
N GLU A 176 -20.56 -19.53 -16.91
CA GLU A 176 -20.86 -20.93 -17.30
C GLU A 176 -20.02 -21.36 -18.50
N PHE A 177 -19.80 -20.49 -19.48
CA PHE A 177 -18.91 -20.76 -20.59
C PHE A 177 -17.45 -20.89 -20.15
N GLN A 178 -16.97 -20.04 -19.25
CA GLN A 178 -15.63 -20.15 -18.69
C GLN A 178 -15.45 -21.40 -17.86
N SER A 179 -16.43 -21.76 -17.01
CA SER A 179 -16.38 -23.00 -16.24
C SER A 179 -16.42 -24.24 -17.10
N ARG A 180 -17.12 -24.19 -18.27
CA ARG A 180 -17.08 -25.27 -19.28
C ARG A 180 -15.73 -25.34 -19.98
N ILE A 181 -15.10 -24.21 -20.28
CA ILE A 181 -13.76 -24.18 -20.89
C ILE A 181 -12.71 -24.71 -19.89
N ASP A 182 -12.82 -24.34 -18.61
CA ASP A 182 -11.92 -24.84 -17.57
C ASP A 182 -12.18 -26.33 -17.21
N ALA A 183 -13.42 -26.81 -17.38
CA ALA A 183 -13.79 -28.21 -17.19
C ALA A 183 -13.45 -29.10 -18.40
N VAL A 184 -13.20 -28.54 -19.60
CA VAL A 184 -12.60 -29.28 -20.67
C VAL A 184 -11.18 -29.62 -20.23
N PRO A 185 -10.84 -30.94 -20.10
CA PRO A 185 -9.48 -31.32 -19.74
C PRO A 185 -8.58 -30.56 -20.67
N GLN A 186 -7.79 -29.65 -20.17
CA GLN A 186 -6.77 -28.98 -20.95
C GLN A 186 -5.95 -30.10 -21.54
N HIS A 187 -6.21 -30.38 -22.83
CA HIS A 187 -5.36 -31.27 -23.61
C HIS A 187 -3.94 -30.89 -23.20
N GLU A 188 -3.18 -31.93 -22.86
CA GLU A 188 -1.77 -31.85 -22.48
C GLU A 188 -1.14 -30.54 -22.91
N PRO A 189 -0.54 -29.78 -21.97
CA PRO A 189 0.01 -28.47 -22.31
C PRO A 189 0.73 -28.65 -23.63
N LEU A 190 0.26 -27.90 -24.65
CA LEU A 190 0.82 -27.95 -26.00
C LEU A 190 2.32 -27.96 -25.80
N GLU A 191 2.90 -29.20 -25.81
CA GLU A 191 4.33 -29.36 -25.58
C GLU A 191 4.96 -28.39 -26.53
N ASP A 192 5.70 -27.43 -26.01
CA ASP A 192 6.26 -26.35 -26.79
C ASP A 192 7.20 -26.98 -27.81
N ASN A 193 6.59 -27.46 -28.92
CA ASN A 193 7.27 -28.10 -30.03
C ASN A 193 8.42 -27.24 -30.56
N ARG A 194 8.36 -25.91 -30.27
CA ARG A 194 9.45 -25.00 -30.61
C ARG A 194 10.70 -25.27 -29.77
N ARG A 195 10.58 -25.61 -28.50
CA ARG A 195 11.73 -25.99 -27.65
C ARG A 195 12.31 -27.34 -28.06
N LYS A 196 11.45 -28.30 -28.39
CA LYS A 196 11.91 -29.60 -28.90
C LYS A 196 12.62 -29.44 -30.24
N GLN A 197 12.03 -28.70 -31.22
CA GLN A 197 12.64 -28.42 -32.50
C GLN A 197 13.95 -27.61 -32.36
N ALA A 198 14.03 -26.66 -31.44
CA ALA A 198 15.26 -25.92 -31.17
C ALA A 198 16.36 -26.84 -30.59
N ALA A 199 16.00 -27.73 -29.66
CA ALA A 199 16.94 -28.71 -29.11
C ALA A 199 17.42 -29.73 -30.14
N GLU A 200 16.54 -30.17 -31.06
CA GLU A 200 16.90 -31.04 -32.15
C GLU A 200 17.84 -30.35 -33.16
N ARG A 201 17.58 -29.11 -33.54
CA ARG A 201 18.49 -28.32 -34.39
C ARG A 201 19.88 -28.15 -33.74
N HIS A 202 19.96 -27.87 -32.45
CA HIS A 202 21.23 -27.79 -31.75
C HIS A 202 21.96 -29.16 -31.68
N ARG A 203 21.22 -30.26 -31.53
CA ARG A 203 21.82 -31.59 -31.58
C ARG A 203 22.34 -31.93 -32.97
N ALA A 204 21.59 -31.60 -34.02
CA ALA A 204 22.02 -31.81 -35.41
C ALA A 204 23.27 -31.00 -35.77
N GLN A 205 23.34 -29.74 -35.30
CA GLN A 205 24.54 -28.90 -35.46
C GLN A 205 25.76 -29.45 -34.73
N ARG A 206 25.60 -29.92 -33.49
CA ARG A 206 26.71 -30.56 -32.74
C ARG A 206 27.15 -31.88 -33.30
N GLY A 207 26.24 -32.66 -33.89
CA GLY A 207 26.57 -33.93 -34.56
C GLY A 207 27.32 -33.74 -35.88
N GLY A 208 27.11 -32.61 -36.56
CA GLY A 208 27.84 -32.26 -37.79
C GLY A 208 29.30 -31.80 -37.54
N ASP A 209 29.53 -31.16 -36.38
CA ASP A 209 30.85 -30.60 -36.08
C ASP A 209 31.88 -31.66 -35.62
N VAL A 210 31.42 -32.80 -35.13
CA VAL A 210 32.34 -33.88 -34.68
C VAL A 210 32.95 -34.66 -35.88
N GLY A 211 32.32 -34.56 -37.09
CA GLY A 211 32.81 -35.24 -38.30
C GLY A 211 33.92 -34.50 -39.06
N ASP A 212 34.03 -33.19 -38.84
CA ASP A 212 34.96 -32.34 -39.62
C ASP A 212 36.35 -32.18 -38.97
N HIS A 213 36.49 -32.50 -37.71
CA HIS A 213 37.78 -32.42 -37.01
C HIS A 213 38.71 -33.62 -37.24
N LEU A 214 38.29 -34.63 -37.98
CA LEU A 214 39.10 -35.81 -38.29
C LEU A 214 39.72 -35.76 -39.70
N ARG A 215 39.55 -34.68 -40.47
CA ARG A 215 40.27 -34.50 -41.75
C ARG A 215 41.58 -33.75 -41.45
N PRO A 216 42.74 -34.34 -41.79
CA PRO A 216 44.03 -33.66 -41.68
C PRO A 216 44.05 -32.45 -42.64
N PRO A 217 44.65 -31.32 -42.22
CA PRO A 217 44.63 -30.09 -43.04
C PRO A 217 45.44 -30.31 -44.33
N VAL A 218 44.76 -30.27 -45.43
CA VAL A 218 45.38 -30.09 -46.77
C VAL A 218 45.90 -28.66 -46.83
N ARG A 219 47.24 -28.52 -46.83
CA ARG A 219 47.91 -27.23 -46.98
C ARG A 219 47.66 -26.68 -48.40
N PRO A 220 47.03 -25.55 -48.63
CA PRO A 220 47.08 -24.85 -49.89
C PRO A 220 48.38 -24.07 -50.03
N ALA A 221 48.96 -24.07 -51.22
CA ALA A 221 50.13 -23.31 -51.63
C ALA A 221 49.92 -21.79 -51.55
N PRO A 222 50.96 -20.99 -51.39
CA PRO A 222 50.82 -19.54 -51.21
C PRO A 222 50.52 -18.87 -52.56
N ALA A 223 49.41 -18.18 -52.60
CA ALA A 223 49.10 -17.22 -53.69
C ALA A 223 49.44 -15.81 -53.21
N SER A 224 50.33 -15.20 -53.92
CA SER A 224 50.76 -13.83 -53.85
C SER A 224 49.63 -12.86 -54.22
N GLY A 225 49.52 -11.71 -53.52
CA GLY A 225 48.94 -10.56 -54.16
C GLY A 225 47.98 -9.71 -53.32
N SER A 226 48.45 -8.53 -53.04
CA SER A 226 47.72 -7.24 -52.88
C SER A 226 46.94 -6.96 -51.59
N MET A 227 47.55 -6.06 -50.80
CA MET A 227 46.80 -5.10 -49.98
C MET A 227 45.85 -4.20 -50.77
N PRO A 228 44.71 -3.79 -50.21
CA PRO A 228 44.64 -2.35 -49.98
C PRO A 228 43.99 -1.92 -48.65
N SER A 229 44.57 -0.87 -48.18
CA SER A 229 44.03 0.39 -47.60
C SER A 229 43.14 0.33 -46.39
N THR A 230 43.75 0.77 -45.30
CA THR A 230 43.20 1.56 -44.17
C THR A 230 41.98 2.41 -44.54
N ARG A 231 40.91 2.23 -43.76
CA ARG A 231 39.88 3.24 -43.60
C ARG A 231 39.67 3.45 -42.11
N ALA A 232 40.16 4.61 -41.64
CA ALA A 232 39.90 5.18 -40.35
C ALA A 232 38.40 5.39 -40.15
N TYR A 233 37.90 5.02 -38.99
CA TYR A 233 36.65 5.53 -38.46
C TYR A 233 36.97 6.30 -37.18
N ASP A 234 37.16 7.62 -37.39
CA ASP A 234 37.02 8.64 -36.35
C ASP A 234 35.53 8.82 -36.04
N GLY A 235 35.18 8.95 -34.79
CA GLY A 235 33.81 9.29 -34.40
C GLY A 235 33.51 9.11 -32.93
N VAL A 236 34.34 9.69 -32.07
CA VAL A 236 33.99 9.88 -30.67
C VAL A 236 33.20 11.16 -30.52
N GLY A 237 31.94 11.07 -30.12
CA GLY A 237 31.11 12.21 -29.69
C GLY A 237 30.97 12.24 -28.17
N PRO A 238 31.23 13.38 -27.53
CA PRO A 238 31.21 13.47 -26.07
C PRO A 238 29.81 13.68 -25.51
N GLY A 239 29.61 13.13 -24.31
CA GLY A 239 28.39 13.13 -23.52
C GLY A 239 27.84 14.50 -23.17
N GLN A 240 26.55 14.62 -23.22
CA GLN A 240 25.79 15.72 -22.65
C GLN A 240 25.47 15.43 -21.17
N GLN A 241 26.20 16.12 -20.30
CA GLN A 241 25.79 16.39 -18.93
C GLN A 241 24.58 17.32 -18.95
N ARG A 242 23.42 16.83 -18.51
CA ARG A 242 22.28 17.69 -18.12
C ARG A 242 22.38 18.02 -16.64
N SER A 243 22.92 19.18 -16.38
CA SER A 243 22.75 19.87 -15.10
C SER A 243 21.34 20.47 -15.03
N SER A 244 20.47 19.93 -14.19
CA SER A 244 19.22 20.60 -13.81
C SER A 244 19.46 21.46 -12.57
N ARG A 245 19.61 22.74 -12.83
CA ARG A 245 19.59 23.85 -11.88
C ARG A 245 18.14 24.11 -11.47
N TRP A 246 17.76 23.84 -10.24
CA TRP A 246 16.58 24.44 -9.61
C TRP A 246 17.07 25.40 -8.53
N ALA A 247 17.03 26.67 -8.86
CA ALA A 247 17.07 27.79 -7.94
C ALA A 247 15.93 28.73 -8.34
N ARG A 248 14.91 28.81 -7.53
CA ARG A 248 14.23 30.00 -6.97
C ARG A 248 13.03 29.53 -6.15
#